data_186a99fe51519e9b558239f073010989
#
_entry.id   186a99fe51519e9b558239f073010989
#
_cell.length_a   1.000
_cell.length_b   1.000
_cell.length_c   1.000
_cell.angle_alpha   90.00
_cell.angle_beta   90.00
_cell.angle_gamma   90.00
#
_symmetry.space_group_name_H-M   'P 1'
#
loop_
_entity.id
_entity.type
_entity.pdbx_description
1 polymer ?
#
loop_
_entity_poly.entity_id
_entity_poly.type
_entity_poly.pdbx_seq_one_letter_code
_entity_poly.pdbx_strand_id
1 'polypeptide(L)' 'MDRLREVFAKSFGIPVDSVNDSLSRDNLEVWTSLNHLLLVTDVEEQMGVRLTTDEVLGIRTYKDLREVVSAKVPA' A
#
# COMPACT_ATOMS: atom_id res chain seq x y z
N MET A 1 2.88 9.12 6.47
CA MET A 1 3.98 8.64 5.60
C MET A 1 3.76 9.09 4.16
N ASP A 2 4.29 10.25 3.85
CA ASP A 2 4.06 10.86 2.53
C ASP A 2 4.63 10.02 1.39
N ARG A 3 5.80 9.43 1.60
CA ARG A 3 6.40 8.60 0.56
C ARG A 3 5.55 7.38 0.24
N LEU A 4 4.99 6.74 1.26
CA LEU A 4 4.10 5.60 1.04
C LEU A 4 2.87 6.00 0.24
N ARG A 5 2.30 7.18 0.55
CA ARG A 5 1.15 7.69 -0.22
C ARG A 5 1.52 7.88 -1.69
N GLU A 6 2.72 8.41 -1.96
CA GLU A 6 3.20 8.61 -3.32
C GLU A 6 3.38 7.27 -4.03
N VAL A 7 3.96 6.28 -3.37
CA VAL A 7 4.14 4.94 -3.95
C VAL A 7 2.78 4.33 -4.27
N PHE A 8 1.85 4.40 -3.34
CA PHE A 8 0.49 3.88 -3.51
C PHE A 8 -0.21 4.54 -4.70
N ALA A 9 -0.18 5.87 -4.73
CA ALA A 9 -0.82 6.63 -5.79
C ALA A 9 -0.24 6.29 -7.16
N LYS A 10 1.06 6.18 -7.24
CA LYS A 10 1.74 5.87 -8.49
C LYS A 10 1.44 4.44 -8.95
N SER A 11 1.40 3.48 -8.02
CA SER A 11 1.10 2.09 -8.34
C SER A 11 -0.28 1.93 -8.94
N PHE A 12 -1.25 2.71 -8.47
CA PHE A 12 -2.63 2.61 -8.95
C PHE A 12 -3.02 3.69 -9.96
N GLY A 13 -2.11 4.62 -10.26
CA GLY A 13 -2.41 5.68 -11.23
C GLY A 13 -3.49 6.65 -10.75
N ILE A 14 -3.54 6.92 -9.45
CA ILE A 14 -4.51 7.86 -8.87
C ILE A 14 -3.77 9.06 -8.29
N PRO A 15 -4.48 10.20 -8.12
CA PRO A 15 -3.86 11.37 -7.48
C PRO A 15 -3.45 11.08 -6.04
N VAL A 16 -2.30 11.58 -5.63
CA VAL A 16 -1.82 11.38 -4.26
C VAL A 16 -2.79 11.96 -3.24
N ASP A 17 -3.50 13.02 -3.59
CA ASP A 17 -4.50 13.63 -2.71
C ASP A 17 -5.71 12.74 -2.47
N SER A 18 -5.91 11.73 -3.31
CA SER A 18 -7.00 10.76 -3.15
C SER A 18 -6.64 9.65 -2.18
N VAL A 19 -5.37 9.53 -1.79
CA VAL A 19 -4.92 8.46 -0.90
C VAL A 19 -5.19 8.84 0.56
N ASN A 20 -6.03 8.06 1.21
CA ASN A 20 -6.37 8.27 2.62
C ASN A 20 -6.76 6.94 3.26
N ASP A 21 -6.95 6.94 4.57
CA ASP A 21 -7.23 5.73 5.34
C ASP A 21 -8.57 5.06 4.97
N SER A 22 -9.45 5.78 4.29
CA SER A 22 -10.74 5.23 3.84
C SER A 22 -10.65 4.37 2.60
N LEU A 23 -9.55 4.45 1.85
CA LEU A 23 -9.39 3.62 0.65
C LEU A 23 -9.29 2.15 1.03
N SER A 24 -10.04 1.32 0.32
CA SER A 24 -10.04 -0.12 0.55
C SER A 24 -10.16 -0.85 -0.77
N ARG A 25 -9.94 -2.16 -0.71
CA ARG A 25 -10.13 -3.00 -1.88
C ARG A 25 -11.59 -3.01 -2.34
N ASP A 26 -12.51 -2.69 -1.44
CA ASP A 26 -13.93 -2.68 -1.75
C ASP A 26 -14.38 -1.41 -2.47
N ASN A 27 -13.71 -0.27 -2.24
CA ASN A 27 -14.12 1.01 -2.82
C ASN A 27 -13.17 1.57 -3.87
N LEU A 28 -12.09 0.87 -4.19
CA LEU A 28 -11.13 1.28 -5.22
C LEU A 28 -11.04 0.17 -6.28
N GLU A 29 -11.72 0.37 -7.41
CA GLU A 29 -11.83 -0.66 -8.44
C GLU A 29 -10.49 -1.17 -8.97
N VAL A 30 -9.49 -0.29 -9.06
CA VAL A 30 -8.17 -0.68 -9.55
C VAL A 30 -7.41 -1.56 -8.56
N TRP A 31 -7.88 -1.67 -7.33
CA TRP A 31 -7.20 -2.50 -6.31
C TRP A 31 -7.64 -3.96 -6.44
N THR A 32 -7.23 -4.58 -7.52
CA THR A 32 -7.48 -5.99 -7.79
C THR A 32 -6.40 -6.85 -7.12
N SER A 33 -6.61 -8.17 -7.14
CA SER A 33 -5.62 -9.11 -6.58
C SER A 33 -4.26 -8.97 -7.28
N LEU A 34 -4.27 -8.83 -8.60
CA LEU A 34 -3.03 -8.65 -9.34
C LEU A 34 -2.34 -7.34 -8.96
N ASN A 35 -3.12 -6.25 -8.96
CA ASN A 35 -2.56 -4.94 -8.64
C ASN A 35 -2.11 -4.86 -7.18
N HIS A 36 -2.75 -5.63 -6.30
CA HIS A 36 -2.30 -5.74 -4.91
C HIS A 36 -0.87 -6.30 -4.83
N LEU A 37 -0.58 -7.34 -5.60
CA LEU A 37 0.76 -7.92 -5.63
C LEU A 37 1.79 -6.95 -6.22
N LEU A 38 1.39 -6.21 -7.26
CA LEU A 38 2.26 -5.18 -7.84
C LEU A 38 2.52 -4.06 -6.84
N LEU A 39 1.50 -3.66 -6.09
CA LEU A 39 1.65 -2.65 -5.03
C LEU A 39 2.66 -3.12 -3.98
N VAL A 40 2.53 -4.37 -3.53
CA VAL A 40 3.45 -4.93 -2.53
C VAL A 40 4.89 -4.88 -3.03
N THR A 41 5.12 -5.28 -4.28
CA THR A 41 6.45 -5.23 -4.89
C THR A 41 6.99 -3.80 -4.90
N ASP A 42 6.17 -2.83 -5.34
CA ASP A 42 6.59 -1.43 -5.38
C ASP A 42 6.92 -0.90 -3.99
N VAL A 43 6.09 -1.23 -3.01
CA VAL A 43 6.31 -0.80 -1.62
C VAL A 43 7.61 -1.38 -1.09
N GLU A 44 7.86 -2.66 -1.31
CA GLU A 44 9.09 -3.29 -0.85
C GLU A 44 10.32 -2.64 -1.47
N GLU A 45 10.27 -2.36 -2.76
CA GLU A 45 11.40 -1.73 -3.45
C GLU A 45 11.60 -0.28 -3.04
N GLN A 46 10.54 0.50 -2.98
CA GLN A 46 10.63 1.94 -2.74
C GLN A 46 10.85 2.29 -1.27
N MET A 47 10.32 1.48 -0.38
CA MET A 47 10.43 1.73 1.06
C MET A 47 11.53 0.91 1.73
N GLY A 48 12.13 -0.04 1.00
CA GLY A 48 13.20 -0.87 1.54
C GLY A 48 12.75 -1.81 2.65
N VAL A 49 11.52 -2.34 2.54
CA VAL A 49 10.94 -3.24 3.55
C VAL A 49 10.60 -4.59 2.92
N ARG A 50 10.33 -5.57 3.76
CA ARG A 50 9.85 -6.89 3.34
C ARG A 50 8.57 -7.22 4.07
N LEU A 51 7.56 -7.68 3.32
CA LEU A 51 6.28 -8.08 3.89
C LEU A 51 6.18 -9.60 3.86
N THR A 52 5.64 -10.18 4.94
CA THR A 52 5.36 -11.62 4.97
C THR A 52 4.08 -11.90 4.19
N THR A 53 3.88 -13.16 3.84
CA THR A 53 2.65 -13.58 3.15
C THR A 53 1.41 -13.21 3.96
N ASP A 54 1.45 -13.45 5.28
CA ASP A 54 0.31 -13.11 6.14
C ASP A 54 0.04 -11.61 6.16
N GLU A 55 1.08 -10.79 6.16
CA GLU A 55 0.92 -9.33 6.10
C GLU A 55 0.28 -8.90 4.78
N VAL A 56 0.76 -9.47 3.67
CA VAL A 56 0.21 -9.15 2.34
C VAL A 56 -1.27 -9.50 2.28
N LEU A 57 -1.65 -10.68 2.77
CA LEU A 57 -3.04 -11.13 2.75
C LEU A 57 -3.93 -10.32 3.67
N GLY A 58 -3.37 -9.76 4.74
CA GLY A 58 -4.13 -8.99 5.72
C GLY A 58 -4.38 -7.55 5.33
N ILE A 59 -3.70 -7.03 4.29
CA ILE A 59 -3.87 -5.64 3.86
C ILE A 59 -5.12 -5.52 3.01
N ARG A 60 -6.13 -4.86 3.54
CA ARG A 60 -7.41 -4.62 2.86
C ARG A 60 -7.68 -3.14 2.63
N THR A 61 -7.01 -2.26 3.40
CA THR A 61 -7.19 -0.81 3.32
C THR A 61 -5.82 -0.15 3.25
N TYR A 62 -5.81 1.11 2.82
CA TYR A 62 -4.57 1.89 2.87
C TYR A 62 -4.06 2.01 4.31
N LYS A 63 -4.97 2.13 5.28
CA LYS A 63 -4.59 2.19 6.69
C LYS A 63 -3.84 0.94 7.11
N ASP A 64 -4.31 -0.25 6.71
CA ASP A 64 -3.63 -1.51 7.01
C ASP A 64 -2.20 -1.50 6.46
N LEU A 65 -2.04 -1.07 5.21
CA LEU A 65 -0.72 -0.99 4.58
C LEU A 65 0.18 -0.04 5.35
N ARG A 66 -0.33 1.13 5.69
CA ARG A 66 0.43 2.14 6.42
C ARG A 66 0.91 1.62 7.77
N GLU A 67 0.05 0.92 8.49
CA GLU A 67 0.40 0.36 9.80
C GLU A 67 1.48 -0.71 9.68
N VAL A 68 1.37 -1.60 8.70
CA VAL A 68 2.37 -2.65 8.47
C VAL A 68 3.72 -2.02 8.11
N VAL A 69 3.73 -1.10 7.18
CA VAL A 69 4.97 -0.46 6.73
C VAL A 69 5.58 0.38 7.86
N SER A 70 4.77 1.11 8.60
CA SER A 70 5.25 1.93 9.71
C SER A 70 5.97 1.11 10.78
N ALA A 71 5.54 -0.12 10.99
CA ALA A 71 6.15 -1.01 11.96
C ALA A 71 7.53 -1.51 11.51
N LYS A 72 7.82 -1.42 10.20
CA LYS A 72 9.06 -1.95 9.61
C LYS A 72 10.09 -0.88 9.29
N VAL A 73 9.64 0.35 9.09
CA VAL A 73 10.52 1.47 8.75
C VAL A 73 11.07 2.06 10.04
N PRO A 74 12.40 2.25 10.15
CA PRO A 74 12.98 2.90 11.33
C PRO A 74 12.42 4.31 11.51
N ALA A 75 12.18 4.67 12.73
CA ALA A 75 11.64 5.98 13.08
C ALA A 75 12.68 7.07 12.81
#